data_a62f11456ca12ba46a018a9989c04661
#
_entry.id   a62f11456ca12ba46a018a9989c04661
#
_cell.length_a   1.000
_cell.length_b   1.000
_cell.length_c   1.000
_cell.angle_alpha   90.00
_cell.angle_beta   90.00
_cell.angle_gamma   90.00
#
_symmetry.space_group_name_H-M   'P 1'
#
loop_
_entity.id
_entity.type
_entity.pdbx_description
1 polymer ?
#
loop_
_entity_poly.entity_id
_entity_poly.type
_entity_poly.pdbx_seq_one_letter_code
_entity_poly.pdbx_strand_id
1 'polypeptide(L)'
;MSKELIRLRNIRMAFDDEVVLNDLNLYINDKEFLTLLGPSGCGKTTTLRIIGGFTTPVSGDVLFDGVRINDVPPYRRQINTVFQKYALFPHMNVFENVAFGLRMQKRPDPKDPSGKRRVKIPETEIRQRVLEMLEVVSLKGFENRKPDALSGGQQQRVAIARALVNRPK
;
A
#
# COMPACT_ATOMS: atom_id res chain seq x y z
N MET A 1 22.64 3.59 12.93
CA MET A 1 21.91 2.35 12.62
C MET A 1 20.61 2.74 11.93
N SER A 2 20.25 2.10 10.82
CA SER A 2 18.97 2.34 10.16
C SER A 2 17.83 1.90 11.10
N LYS A 3 16.76 2.69 11.14
CA LYS A 3 15.59 2.39 11.98
C LYS A 3 14.82 1.22 11.37
N GLU A 4 14.53 0.20 12.17
CA GLU A 4 13.66 -0.90 11.76
C GLU A 4 12.22 -0.38 11.62
N LEU A 5 11.62 -0.57 10.45
CA LEU A 5 10.27 -0.11 10.14
C LEU A 5 9.24 -1.25 10.26
N ILE A 6 9.56 -2.42 9.69
CA ILE A 6 8.69 -3.61 9.75
C ILE A 6 9.47 -4.74 10.39
N ARG A 7 8.80 -5.48 11.29
CA ARG A 7 9.32 -6.70 11.90
C ARG A 7 8.28 -7.80 11.88
N LEU A 8 8.66 -8.95 11.36
CA LEU A 8 7.95 -10.22 11.50
C LEU A 8 8.68 -11.07 12.53
N ARG A 9 7.97 -11.59 13.52
CA ARG A 9 8.53 -12.45 14.58
C ARG A 9 7.77 -13.75 14.64
N ASN A 10 8.47 -14.87 14.43
CA ASN A 10 7.95 -16.22 14.57
C ASN A 10 6.62 -16.43 13.82
N ILE A 11 6.50 -15.86 12.62
CA ILE A 11 5.27 -15.93 11.83
C ILE A 11 5.06 -17.35 11.35
N ARG A 12 3.93 -17.92 11.75
CA ARG A 12 3.40 -19.18 11.20
C ARG A 12 2.11 -18.92 10.44
N MET A 13 2.02 -19.48 9.25
CA MET A 13 0.82 -19.44 8.43
C MET A 13 0.56 -20.80 7.81
N ALA A 14 -0.65 -21.29 7.96
CA ALA A 14 -1.14 -22.50 7.33
C ALA A 14 -2.50 -22.23 6.68
N PHE A 15 -2.79 -22.90 5.60
CA PHE A 15 -4.09 -22.98 4.96
C PHE A 15 -4.52 -24.43 5.02
N ASP A 16 -5.64 -24.69 5.69
CA ASP A 16 -6.06 -26.03 6.06
C ASP A 16 -4.91 -26.80 6.74
N ASP A 17 -4.44 -27.90 6.18
CA ASP A 17 -3.34 -28.70 6.73
C ASP A 17 -1.96 -28.35 6.15
N GLU A 18 -1.89 -27.43 5.18
CA GLU A 18 -0.64 -27.05 4.51
C GLU A 18 0.01 -25.85 5.21
N VAL A 19 1.21 -26.06 5.77
CA VAL A 19 2.03 -24.99 6.38
C VAL A 19 2.81 -24.27 5.29
N VAL A 20 2.47 -23.02 5.04
CA VAL A 20 3.11 -22.15 4.03
C VAL A 20 4.25 -21.32 4.60
N LEU A 21 4.11 -20.85 5.84
CA LEU A 21 5.17 -20.17 6.58
C LEU A 21 5.35 -20.84 7.93
N ASN A 22 6.59 -21.17 8.25
CA ASN A 22 6.94 -21.79 9.53
C ASN A 22 8.09 -21.02 10.16
N ASP A 23 7.82 -20.36 11.29
CA ASP A 23 8.79 -19.57 12.06
C ASP A 23 9.51 -18.49 11.22
N LEU A 24 8.78 -17.80 10.35
CA LEU A 24 9.36 -16.73 9.53
C LEU A 24 9.74 -15.52 10.40
N ASN A 25 11.02 -15.20 10.39
CA ASN A 25 11.58 -14.01 11.00
C ASN A 25 12.16 -13.10 9.92
N LEU A 26 11.69 -11.85 9.84
CA LEU A 26 12.12 -10.88 8.83
C LEU A 26 12.08 -9.48 9.41
N TYR A 27 13.01 -8.63 9.02
CA TYR A 27 12.93 -7.19 9.31
C TYR A 27 13.17 -6.39 8.04
N ILE A 28 12.59 -5.19 8.00
CA ILE A 28 12.76 -4.22 6.91
C ILE A 28 13.05 -2.88 7.58
N ASN A 29 14.16 -2.26 7.18
CA ASN A 29 14.54 -0.96 7.70
C ASN A 29 13.84 0.19 6.95
N ASP A 30 13.80 1.35 7.56
CA ASP A 30 13.34 2.57 6.90
C ASP A 30 14.22 2.86 5.66
N LYS A 31 13.56 3.18 4.54
CA LYS A 31 14.19 3.44 3.22
C LYS A 31 14.94 2.25 2.62
N GLU A 32 14.73 1.05 3.10
CA GLU A 32 15.32 -0.16 2.53
C GLU A 32 14.50 -0.64 1.32
N PHE A 33 15.21 -1.08 0.28
CA PHE A 33 14.64 -1.82 -0.84
C PHE A 33 14.91 -3.32 -0.63
N LEU A 34 13.88 -4.06 -0.24
CA LEU A 34 13.97 -5.50 0.02
C LEU A 34 13.34 -6.30 -1.13
N THR A 35 14.03 -7.33 -1.59
CA THR A 35 13.51 -8.28 -2.59
C THR A 35 13.34 -9.66 -1.96
N LEU A 36 12.13 -10.23 -2.07
CA LEU A 36 11.85 -11.61 -1.68
C LEU A 36 12.04 -12.52 -2.89
N LEU A 37 13.02 -13.41 -2.84
CA LEU A 37 13.33 -14.38 -3.90
C LEU A 37 12.91 -15.79 -3.47
N GLY A 38 12.58 -16.62 -4.45
CA GLY A 38 12.23 -18.02 -4.23
C GLY A 38 11.25 -18.57 -5.28
N PRO A 39 11.03 -19.90 -5.35
CA PRO A 39 10.12 -20.53 -6.29
C PRO A 39 8.66 -20.17 -6.03
N SER A 40 7.77 -20.53 -6.97
CA SER A 40 6.31 -20.40 -6.75
C SER A 40 5.89 -21.24 -5.55
N GLY A 41 4.96 -20.72 -4.75
CA GLY A 41 4.45 -21.42 -3.56
C GLY A 41 5.28 -21.26 -2.28
N CYS A 42 6.49 -20.72 -2.31
CA CYS A 42 7.34 -20.57 -1.11
C CYS A 42 6.90 -19.46 -0.12
N GLY A 43 5.67 -18.96 -0.19
CA GLY A 43 5.12 -18.03 0.80
C GLY A 43 5.38 -16.54 0.57
N LYS A 44 6.05 -16.09 -0.51
CA LYS A 44 6.33 -14.65 -0.77
C LYS A 44 5.07 -13.78 -0.77
N THR A 45 4.08 -14.18 -1.55
CA THR A 45 2.80 -13.46 -1.63
C THR A 45 2.06 -13.50 -0.30
N THR A 46 2.11 -14.62 0.41
CA THR A 46 1.52 -14.77 1.75
C THR A 46 2.17 -13.82 2.75
N THR A 47 3.50 -13.72 2.74
CA THR A 47 4.26 -12.78 3.58
C THR A 47 3.83 -11.32 3.31
N LEU A 48 3.75 -10.92 2.04
CA LEU A 48 3.30 -9.57 1.67
C LEU A 48 1.84 -9.32 2.06
N ARG A 49 0.96 -10.33 1.95
CA ARG A 49 -0.44 -10.22 2.39
C ARG A 49 -0.56 -10.07 3.90
N ILE A 50 0.28 -10.76 4.68
CA ILE A 50 0.35 -10.62 6.13
C ILE A 50 0.81 -9.21 6.51
N ILE A 51 1.88 -8.71 5.90
CA ILE A 51 2.37 -7.34 6.11
C ILE A 51 1.27 -6.32 5.77
N GLY A 52 0.60 -6.49 4.63
CA GLY A 52 -0.50 -5.63 4.19
C GLY A 52 -1.79 -5.74 5.00
N GLY A 53 -1.93 -6.77 5.87
CA GLY A 53 -3.12 -7.01 6.68
C GLY A 53 -4.28 -7.67 5.95
N PHE A 54 -4.03 -8.25 4.78
CA PHE A 54 -5.03 -9.01 4.00
C PHE A 54 -5.18 -10.45 4.49
N THR A 55 -4.25 -10.91 5.31
CA THR A 55 -4.25 -12.25 5.92
C THR A 55 -3.66 -12.13 7.32
N THR A 56 -4.33 -12.72 8.31
CA THR A 56 -3.84 -12.79 9.68
C THR A 56 -3.02 -14.07 9.85
N PRO A 57 -1.79 -14.03 10.37
CA PRO A 57 -1.01 -15.23 10.62
C PRO A 57 -1.65 -16.08 11.73
N VAL A 58 -1.42 -17.38 11.70
CA VAL A 58 -1.89 -18.33 12.74
C VAL A 58 -1.20 -18.03 14.08
N SER A 59 0.08 -17.67 14.04
CA SER A 59 0.84 -17.23 15.22
C SER A 59 1.97 -16.29 14.81
N GLY A 60 2.59 -15.65 15.80
CA GLY A 60 3.65 -14.67 15.62
C GLY A 60 3.14 -13.24 15.56
N ASP A 61 4.06 -12.29 15.50
CA ASP A 61 3.78 -10.86 15.57
C ASP A 61 4.25 -10.12 14.32
N VAL A 62 3.39 -9.24 13.83
CA VAL A 62 3.71 -8.24 12.81
C VAL A 62 3.80 -6.89 13.52
N LEU A 63 4.98 -6.28 13.47
CA LEU A 63 5.19 -4.95 14.05
C LEU A 63 5.48 -3.93 12.94
N PHE A 64 4.95 -2.73 13.11
CA PHE A 64 5.23 -1.57 12.29
C PHE A 64 5.67 -0.43 13.20
N ASP A 65 6.88 0.08 13.01
CA ASP A 65 7.49 1.11 13.86
C ASP A 65 7.46 0.72 15.36
N GLY A 66 7.73 -0.57 15.65
CA GLY A 66 7.71 -1.16 17.00
C GLY A 66 6.32 -1.47 17.57
N VAL A 67 5.24 -1.08 16.89
CA VAL A 67 3.85 -1.32 17.33
C VAL A 67 3.29 -2.57 16.65
N ARG A 68 2.69 -3.48 17.43
CA ARG A 68 2.01 -4.68 16.90
C ARG A 68 0.78 -4.29 16.09
N ILE A 69 0.69 -4.81 14.86
CA ILE A 69 -0.38 -4.46 13.92
C ILE A 69 -1.18 -5.67 13.41
N ASN A 70 -1.10 -6.83 14.05
CA ASN A 70 -1.85 -8.03 13.60
C ASN A 70 -3.35 -7.75 13.44
N ASP A 71 -3.95 -7.02 14.39
CA ASP A 71 -5.37 -6.76 14.47
C ASP A 71 -5.77 -5.43 13.76
N VAL A 72 -4.81 -4.76 13.15
CA VAL A 72 -5.05 -3.51 12.40
C VAL A 72 -5.48 -3.85 10.97
N PRO A 73 -6.70 -3.46 10.55
CA PRO A 73 -7.19 -3.76 9.21
C PRO A 73 -6.36 -3.02 8.12
N PRO A 74 -6.32 -3.54 6.87
CA PRO A 74 -5.48 -3.00 5.79
C PRO A 74 -5.62 -1.49 5.58
N TYR A 75 -6.85 -0.97 5.60
CA TYR A 75 -7.13 0.45 5.35
C TYR A 75 -6.66 1.40 6.46
N ARG A 76 -6.24 0.87 7.63
CA ARG A 76 -5.65 1.64 8.74
C ARG A 76 -4.14 1.48 8.84
N ARG A 77 -3.55 0.56 8.07
CA ARG A 77 -2.08 0.41 8.03
C ARG A 77 -1.46 1.52 7.19
N GLN A 78 -0.30 2.01 7.60
CA GLN A 78 0.49 3.00 6.84
C GLN A 78 1.32 2.33 5.74
N ILE A 79 0.76 1.32 5.10
CA ILE A 79 1.39 0.46 4.09
C ILE A 79 0.48 0.45 2.86
N ASN A 80 1.05 0.62 1.69
CA ASN A 80 0.33 0.49 0.42
C ASN A 80 0.83 -0.71 -0.36
N THR A 81 -0.08 -1.43 -0.99
CA THR A 81 0.22 -2.63 -1.77
C THR A 81 -0.14 -2.41 -3.23
N VAL A 82 0.77 -2.77 -4.13
CA VAL A 82 0.48 -2.92 -5.56
C VAL A 82 0.22 -4.38 -5.84
N PHE A 83 -1.00 -4.71 -6.27
CA PHE A 83 -1.40 -6.09 -6.55
C PHE A 83 -0.88 -6.56 -7.91
N GLN A 84 -0.66 -7.88 -8.05
CA GLN A 84 -0.16 -8.50 -9.28
C GLN A 84 -1.06 -8.23 -10.50
N LYS A 85 -2.38 -8.18 -10.31
CA LYS A 85 -3.37 -7.81 -11.34
C LYS A 85 -3.77 -6.33 -11.28
N TYR A 86 -2.91 -5.47 -10.68
CA TYR A 86 -3.05 -4.02 -10.53
C TYR A 86 -4.29 -3.54 -9.78
N ALA A 87 -5.39 -4.26 -9.79
CA ALA A 87 -6.67 -3.97 -9.11
C ALA A 87 -7.16 -2.51 -9.34
N LEU A 88 -7.05 -2.03 -10.58
CA LEU A 88 -7.59 -0.73 -10.95
C LEU A 88 -9.12 -0.80 -10.96
N PHE A 89 -9.75 0.32 -10.58
CA PHE A 89 -11.20 0.48 -10.66
C PHE A 89 -11.62 0.69 -12.13
N PRO A 90 -12.31 -0.26 -12.76
CA PRO A 90 -12.58 -0.20 -14.21
C PRO A 90 -13.53 0.92 -14.62
N HIS A 91 -14.41 1.34 -13.70
CA HIS A 91 -15.37 2.43 -13.91
C HIS A 91 -14.78 3.83 -13.76
N MET A 92 -13.55 3.94 -13.19
CA MET A 92 -12.81 5.18 -12.95
C MET A 92 -11.75 5.38 -14.03
N ASN A 93 -11.51 6.63 -14.43
CA ASN A 93 -10.36 6.97 -15.27
C ASN A 93 -9.04 6.93 -14.48
N VAL A 94 -7.91 7.21 -15.15
CA VAL A 94 -6.57 7.21 -14.54
C VAL A 94 -6.49 8.20 -13.38
N PHE A 95 -6.97 9.45 -13.59
CA PHE A 95 -6.97 10.48 -12.56
C PHE A 95 -7.75 10.02 -11.32
N GLU A 96 -8.96 9.52 -11.51
CA GLU A 96 -9.83 9.07 -10.43
C GLU A 96 -9.25 7.87 -9.66
N ASN A 97 -8.63 6.91 -10.37
CA ASN A 97 -7.93 5.80 -9.74
C ASN A 97 -6.82 6.27 -8.79
N VAL A 98 -5.99 7.24 -9.23
CA VAL A 98 -4.90 7.78 -8.42
C VAL A 98 -5.44 8.66 -7.29
N ALA A 99 -6.46 9.50 -7.55
CA ALA A 99 -7.07 10.40 -6.58
C ALA A 99 -7.85 9.68 -5.47
N PHE A 100 -8.28 8.44 -5.70
CA PHE A 100 -9.20 7.72 -4.82
C PHE A 100 -8.77 7.72 -3.35
N GLY A 101 -7.52 7.34 -3.08
CA GLY A 101 -7.00 7.29 -1.71
C GLY A 101 -6.96 8.66 -1.04
N LEU A 102 -6.59 9.71 -1.78
CA LEU A 102 -6.56 11.09 -1.26
C LEU A 102 -7.96 11.60 -0.91
N ARG A 103 -8.98 11.27 -1.71
CA ARG A 103 -10.38 11.66 -1.45
C ARG A 103 -10.95 11.00 -0.20
N MET A 104 -10.46 9.83 0.16
CA MET A 104 -10.87 9.10 1.37
C MET A 104 -10.13 9.58 2.63
N GLN A 105 -9.00 10.25 2.47
CA GLN A 105 -8.21 10.76 3.59
C GLN A 105 -8.82 12.02 4.19
N LYS A 106 -8.63 12.15 5.51
CA LYS A 106 -8.92 13.37 6.26
C LYS A 106 -7.64 13.82 6.98
N ARG A 107 -7.35 15.10 6.94
CA ARG A 107 -6.23 15.72 7.67
C ARG A 107 -6.73 16.58 8.82
N PRO A 108 -5.90 16.92 9.83
CA PRO A 108 -6.24 17.92 10.81
C PRO A 108 -6.64 19.23 10.11
N ASP A 109 -7.67 19.90 10.63
CA ASP A 109 -8.08 21.21 10.11
C ASP A 109 -7.03 22.25 10.49
N PRO A 110 -6.40 22.95 9.52
CA PRO A 110 -5.42 24.01 9.83
C PRO A 110 -6.00 25.18 10.64
N LYS A 111 -7.33 25.32 10.63
CA LYS A 111 -8.05 26.38 11.37
C LYS A 111 -8.47 25.94 12.78
N ASP A 112 -8.23 24.70 13.16
CA ASP A 112 -8.55 24.18 14.50
C ASP A 112 -7.26 24.03 15.35
N PRO A 113 -7.00 24.97 16.28
CA PRO A 113 -5.82 24.91 17.14
C PRO A 113 -5.80 23.66 18.06
N SER A 114 -6.96 23.05 18.33
CA SER A 114 -7.05 21.83 19.14
C SER A 114 -6.61 20.57 18.38
N GLY A 115 -6.50 20.63 17.05
CA GLY A 115 -6.14 19.49 16.18
C GLY A 115 -7.16 18.35 16.13
N LYS A 116 -8.33 18.50 16.80
CA LYS A 116 -9.35 17.45 16.88
C LYS A 116 -10.22 17.39 15.64
N ARG A 117 -10.48 18.54 15.01
CA ARG A 117 -11.29 18.60 13.78
C ARG A 117 -10.51 18.07 12.60
N ARG A 118 -11.12 17.20 11.81
CA ARG A 118 -10.52 16.66 10.58
C ARG A 118 -11.34 17.05 9.36
N VAL A 119 -10.67 17.52 8.33
CA VAL A 119 -11.26 17.97 7.07
C VAL A 119 -10.77 17.15 5.89
N LYS A 120 -11.55 17.09 4.82
CA LYS A 120 -11.12 16.47 3.57
C LYS A 120 -9.99 17.29 2.94
N ILE A 121 -9.15 16.63 2.14
CA ILE A 121 -8.14 17.30 1.32
C ILE A 121 -8.89 18.10 0.23
N PRO A 122 -8.56 19.39 -0.02
CA PRO A 122 -9.17 20.18 -1.09
C PRO A 122 -8.91 19.56 -2.47
N GLU A 123 -9.90 19.61 -3.36
CA GLU A 123 -9.80 19.01 -4.69
C GLU A 123 -8.67 19.65 -5.55
N THR A 124 -8.38 20.93 -5.34
CA THR A 124 -7.24 21.61 -5.96
C THR A 124 -5.91 20.99 -5.58
N GLU A 125 -5.72 20.64 -4.31
CA GLU A 125 -4.52 19.97 -3.81
C GLU A 125 -4.46 18.52 -4.31
N ILE A 126 -5.59 17.80 -4.33
CA ILE A 126 -5.68 16.44 -4.90
C ILE A 126 -5.25 16.48 -6.36
N ARG A 127 -5.80 17.41 -7.14
CA ARG A 127 -5.46 17.56 -8.57
C ARG A 127 -3.97 17.77 -8.78
N GLN A 128 -3.38 18.69 -8.03
CA GLN A 128 -1.94 18.95 -8.12
C GLN A 128 -1.12 17.69 -7.84
N ARG A 129 -1.37 17.01 -6.71
CA ARG A 129 -0.63 15.81 -6.31
C ARG A 129 -0.77 14.67 -7.33
N VAL A 130 -1.96 14.49 -7.89
CA VAL A 130 -2.21 13.46 -8.89
C VAL A 130 -1.44 13.76 -10.17
N LEU A 131 -1.48 15.00 -10.67
CA LEU A 131 -0.76 15.35 -11.90
C LEU A 131 0.76 15.21 -11.72
N GLU A 132 1.32 15.68 -10.59
CA GLU A 132 2.72 15.47 -10.25
C GLU A 132 3.08 13.97 -10.24
N MET A 133 2.25 13.14 -9.64
CA MET A 133 2.49 11.71 -9.57
C MET A 133 2.40 11.04 -10.94
N LEU A 134 1.45 11.46 -11.81
CA LEU A 134 1.35 10.95 -13.17
C LEU A 134 2.58 11.32 -14.02
N GLU A 135 3.16 12.49 -13.78
CA GLU A 135 4.42 12.89 -14.43
C GLU A 135 5.59 12.00 -13.97
N VAL A 136 5.71 11.71 -12.66
CA VAL A 136 6.74 10.81 -12.10
C VAL A 136 6.68 9.42 -12.74
N VAL A 137 5.49 8.88 -12.99
CA VAL A 137 5.33 7.55 -13.62
C VAL A 137 5.25 7.61 -15.16
N SER A 138 5.54 8.77 -15.78
CA SER A 138 5.51 8.98 -17.24
C SER A 138 4.15 8.67 -17.87
N LEU A 139 3.06 9.15 -17.23
CA LEU A 139 1.68 9.03 -17.70
C LEU A 139 0.99 10.40 -17.81
N LYS A 140 1.74 11.49 -17.99
CA LYS A 140 1.20 12.83 -18.29
C LYS A 140 0.36 12.79 -19.58
N GLY A 141 -0.85 13.36 -19.53
CA GLY A 141 -1.79 13.35 -20.65
C GLY A 141 -2.69 12.11 -20.72
N PHE A 142 -2.58 11.19 -19.74
CA PHE A 142 -3.41 9.99 -19.66
C PHE A 142 -4.55 10.10 -18.66
N GLU A 143 -4.75 11.26 -18.05
CA GLU A 143 -5.65 11.51 -16.92
C GLU A 143 -7.07 11.00 -17.17
N ASN A 144 -7.58 11.22 -18.38
CA ASN A 144 -8.96 10.92 -18.75
C ASN A 144 -9.15 9.51 -19.34
N ARG A 145 -8.07 8.75 -19.57
CA ARG A 145 -8.18 7.39 -20.12
C ARG A 145 -8.72 6.41 -19.09
N LYS A 146 -9.49 5.43 -19.54
CA LYS A 146 -9.94 4.31 -18.69
C LYS A 146 -8.89 3.19 -18.67
N PRO A 147 -8.91 2.32 -17.66
CA PRO A 147 -7.96 1.21 -17.54
C PRO A 147 -7.92 0.28 -18.75
N ASP A 148 -9.06 0.02 -19.39
CA ASP A 148 -9.20 -0.82 -20.58
C ASP A 148 -8.49 -0.26 -21.83
N ALA A 149 -8.30 1.06 -21.88
CA ALA A 149 -7.58 1.74 -22.95
C ALA A 149 -6.06 1.82 -22.69
N LEU A 150 -5.55 1.12 -21.67
CA LEU A 150 -4.13 1.13 -21.26
C LEU A 150 -3.47 -0.22 -21.51
N SER A 151 -2.19 -0.20 -21.93
CA SER A 151 -1.37 -1.42 -21.90
C SER A 151 -1.13 -1.91 -20.47
N GLY A 152 -0.76 -3.20 -20.30
CA GLY A 152 -0.48 -3.76 -18.95
C GLY A 152 0.59 -2.98 -18.19
N GLY A 153 1.67 -2.54 -18.87
CA GLY A 153 2.70 -1.71 -18.26
C GLY A 153 2.20 -0.31 -17.86
N GLN A 154 1.25 0.27 -18.62
CA GLN A 154 0.60 1.53 -18.24
C GLN A 154 -0.33 1.33 -17.03
N GLN A 155 -1.11 0.25 -17.00
CA GLN A 155 -1.95 -0.10 -15.85
C GLN A 155 -1.11 -0.30 -14.58
N GLN A 156 0.03 -0.97 -14.70
CA GLN A 156 0.99 -1.13 -13.58
C GLN A 156 1.46 0.23 -13.06
N ARG A 157 1.84 1.15 -13.94
CA ARG A 157 2.27 2.49 -13.55
C ARG A 157 1.16 3.31 -12.89
N VAL A 158 -0.09 3.17 -13.32
CA VAL A 158 -1.24 3.77 -12.62
C VAL A 158 -1.40 3.18 -11.21
N ALA A 159 -1.25 1.86 -11.04
CA ALA A 159 -1.33 1.23 -9.73
C ALA A 159 -0.20 1.68 -8.79
N ILE A 160 1.02 1.85 -9.31
CA ILE A 160 2.16 2.41 -8.58
C ILE A 160 1.86 3.87 -8.18
N ALA A 161 1.38 4.70 -9.10
CA ALA A 161 1.00 6.08 -8.82
C ALA A 161 -0.06 6.18 -7.72
N ARG A 162 -1.10 5.31 -7.78
CA ARG A 162 -2.15 5.21 -6.77
C ARG A 162 -1.59 4.84 -5.37
N ALA A 163 -0.59 3.97 -5.33
CA ALA A 163 0.04 3.59 -4.07
C ALA A 163 0.91 4.73 -3.50
N LEU A 164 1.70 5.40 -4.34
CA LEU A 164 2.67 6.41 -3.92
C LEU A 164 2.07 7.77 -3.60
N VAL A 165 0.97 8.18 -4.24
CA VAL A 165 0.35 9.51 -4.06
C VAL A 165 -0.07 9.78 -2.61
N ASN A 166 -0.36 8.73 -1.85
CA ASN A 166 -0.71 8.81 -0.43
C ASN A 166 0.51 9.01 0.48
N ARG A 167 1.75 8.98 -0.07
CA ARG A 167 3.02 9.10 0.67
C ARG A 167 3.08 8.12 1.85
N PRO A 168 3.03 6.79 1.60
CA PRO A 168 3.23 5.80 2.65
C PRO A 168 4.62 5.98 3.27
N LYS A 169 4.78 5.51 4.52
CA LYS A 169 6.09 5.50 5.18
C LYS A 169 7.02 4.47 4.56
#